data_25fd98c5e9ec8800ea897f686ee3706d
#
_entry.id   25fd98c5e9ec8800ea897f686ee3706d
#
_cell.length_a   1.000
_cell.length_b   1.000
_cell.length_c   1.000
_cell.angle_alpha   90.00
_cell.angle_beta   90.00
_cell.angle_gamma   90.00
#
_symmetry.space_group_name_H-M   'P 1'
#
loop_
_entity.id
_entity.type
_entity.pdbx_description
1 polymer ?
#
loop_
_entity_poly.entity_id
_entity_poly.type
_entity_poly.pdbx_seq_one_letter_code
_entity_poly.pdbx_strand_id
1 'polypeptide(L)'
;MSRRNKSRPRGAQVNPDAVVVNDAFSNPIFRLGYGSQSPLEATEYPLTRMTDNYALLNSLYRDNWVVQNVVGLVVDDMLREWYKLKGGVSPELLEDLARVERQTRTRARVNEGLRWGRLYGGAAGLILIKGQEELLDRPLELDSIYPGAYQGIYILDRWQGVVPGMELVFEGGDPVPKWYSITDAAGHTVARVH
;
A
#
# COMPACT_ATOMS: atom_id res chain seq x y z
N MET A 1 11.19 4.37 -63.68
CA MET A 1 10.72 4.49 -62.28
C MET A 1 9.56 3.54 -62.06
N SER A 2 9.84 2.37 -61.48
CA SER A 2 8.85 1.30 -61.29
C SER A 2 8.26 1.39 -59.89
N ARG A 3 6.94 1.61 -59.76
CA ARG A 3 6.21 1.65 -58.48
C ARG A 3 6.00 0.22 -57.98
N ARG A 4 6.69 -0.14 -56.92
CA ARG A 4 6.50 -1.39 -56.19
C ARG A 4 5.16 -1.37 -55.47
N ASN A 5 4.24 -2.22 -55.90
CA ASN A 5 2.93 -2.47 -55.29
C ASN A 5 3.14 -3.26 -53.99
N LYS A 6 2.90 -2.65 -52.84
CA LYS A 6 2.91 -3.34 -51.55
C LYS A 6 1.58 -4.09 -51.39
N SER A 7 1.66 -5.42 -51.49
CA SER A 7 0.56 -6.32 -51.18
C SER A 7 0.14 -6.15 -49.69
N ARG A 8 -1.14 -5.86 -49.49
CA ARG A 8 -1.77 -5.88 -48.15
C ARG A 8 -1.72 -7.30 -47.58
N PRO A 9 -1.45 -7.49 -46.26
CA PRO A 9 -1.55 -8.82 -45.69
C PRO A 9 -3.01 -9.30 -45.77
N ARG A 10 -3.19 -10.51 -46.29
CA ARG A 10 -4.48 -11.20 -46.29
C ARG A 10 -4.93 -11.37 -44.86
N GLY A 11 -6.12 -10.87 -44.51
CA GLY A 11 -6.77 -11.17 -43.26
C GLY A 11 -6.87 -12.68 -43.07
N ALA A 12 -6.56 -13.14 -41.87
CA ALA A 12 -6.72 -14.53 -41.49
C ALA A 12 -8.18 -14.93 -41.75
N GLN A 13 -8.39 -15.93 -42.62
CA GLN A 13 -9.71 -16.53 -42.84
C GLN A 13 -10.06 -17.25 -41.53
N VAL A 14 -11.07 -16.73 -40.84
CA VAL A 14 -11.68 -17.42 -39.71
C VAL A 14 -12.35 -18.67 -40.26
N ASN A 15 -11.90 -19.85 -39.80
CA ASN A 15 -12.50 -21.11 -40.14
C ASN A 15 -13.92 -21.16 -39.52
N PRO A 16 -15.02 -21.22 -40.31
CA PRO A 16 -16.37 -21.22 -39.76
C PRO A 16 -16.72 -22.49 -38.98
N ASP A 17 -15.92 -23.55 -39.08
CA ASP A 17 -16.14 -24.83 -38.38
C ASP A 17 -15.26 -24.98 -37.13
N ALA A 18 -14.54 -23.92 -36.73
CA ALA A 18 -13.81 -23.94 -35.47
C ALA A 18 -14.82 -23.98 -34.31
N VAL A 19 -14.99 -25.16 -33.74
CA VAL A 19 -15.70 -25.29 -32.46
C VAL A 19 -14.92 -24.51 -31.44
N VAL A 20 -15.41 -23.32 -31.12
CA VAL A 20 -14.86 -22.52 -29.98
C VAL A 20 -15.26 -23.27 -28.72
N VAL A 21 -14.35 -24.05 -28.19
CA VAL A 21 -14.52 -24.66 -26.86
C VAL A 21 -14.44 -23.52 -25.87
N ASN A 22 -15.60 -23.12 -25.39
CA ASN A 22 -15.72 -22.07 -24.38
C ASN A 22 -15.38 -22.71 -23.02
N ASP A 23 -14.08 -22.85 -22.75
CA ASP A 23 -13.54 -23.38 -21.49
C ASP A 23 -13.29 -22.23 -20.51
N ALA A 24 -14.15 -21.21 -20.57
CA ALA A 24 -14.06 -20.05 -19.70
C ALA A 24 -14.59 -20.41 -18.31
N PHE A 25 -13.69 -20.54 -17.35
CA PHE A 25 -14.03 -20.59 -15.93
C PHE A 25 -14.63 -19.25 -15.51
N SER A 26 -15.93 -19.23 -15.29
CA SER A 26 -16.64 -18.05 -14.78
C SER A 26 -16.99 -18.26 -13.32
N ASN A 27 -16.46 -17.43 -12.44
CA ASN A 27 -16.84 -17.41 -11.03
C ASN A 27 -17.71 -16.19 -10.76
N PRO A 28 -19.04 -16.36 -10.55
CA PRO A 28 -19.94 -15.24 -10.33
C PRO A 28 -19.66 -14.47 -9.03
N ILE A 29 -19.06 -15.10 -8.03
CA ILE A 29 -18.73 -14.47 -6.74
C ILE A 29 -17.56 -13.49 -6.91
N PHE A 30 -16.55 -13.89 -7.66
CA PHE A 30 -15.36 -13.07 -7.89
C PHE A 30 -15.41 -12.29 -9.21
N ARG A 31 -16.44 -12.47 -10.01
CA ARG A 31 -16.57 -11.94 -11.39
C ARG A 31 -15.38 -12.31 -12.30
N LEU A 32 -14.64 -13.36 -11.96
CA LEU A 32 -13.60 -13.91 -12.80
C LEU A 32 -14.20 -14.54 -14.04
N GLY A 33 -13.72 -14.19 -15.21
CA GLY A 33 -14.25 -14.66 -16.49
C GLY A 33 -15.53 -13.95 -16.98
N TYR A 34 -16.05 -12.97 -16.25
CA TYR A 34 -17.20 -12.18 -16.68
C TYR A 34 -16.79 -11.16 -17.75
N GLY A 35 -17.38 -11.25 -18.93
CA GLY A 35 -17.13 -10.33 -20.04
C GLY A 35 -15.97 -10.71 -20.95
N SER A 36 -15.29 -11.85 -20.70
CA SER A 36 -14.26 -12.40 -21.57
C SER A 36 -14.64 -13.80 -22.04
N GLN A 37 -14.48 -14.07 -23.34
CA GLN A 37 -14.65 -15.40 -23.93
C GLN A 37 -13.37 -16.22 -23.93
N SER A 38 -12.24 -15.63 -23.50
CA SER A 38 -10.94 -16.28 -23.46
C SER A 38 -10.31 -16.14 -22.06
N PRO A 39 -9.79 -17.23 -21.46
CA PRO A 39 -9.04 -17.14 -20.22
C PRO A 39 -7.82 -16.22 -20.32
N LEU A 40 -7.22 -16.11 -21.50
CA LEU A 40 -6.10 -15.20 -21.75
C LEU A 40 -6.53 -13.74 -21.70
N GLU A 41 -7.70 -13.40 -22.23
CA GLU A 41 -8.27 -12.05 -22.13
C GLU A 41 -8.70 -11.71 -20.69
N ALA A 42 -9.19 -12.71 -19.93
CA ALA A 42 -9.50 -12.54 -18.52
C ALA A 42 -8.26 -12.34 -17.65
N THR A 43 -7.08 -12.78 -18.12
CA THR A 43 -5.80 -12.58 -17.42
C THR A 43 -5.05 -11.34 -17.91
N GLU A 44 -5.46 -10.72 -19.03
CA GLU A 44 -4.97 -9.38 -19.35
C GLU A 44 -5.44 -8.43 -18.24
N TYR A 45 -4.48 -7.92 -17.49
CA TYR A 45 -4.74 -6.91 -16.46
C TYR A 45 -5.36 -5.70 -17.18
N PRO A 46 -6.64 -5.39 -16.94
CA PRO A 46 -7.21 -4.19 -17.52
C PRO A 46 -6.36 -3.01 -17.08
N LEU A 47 -6.11 -2.07 -17.98
CA LEU A 47 -5.38 -0.82 -17.70
C LEU A 47 -6.01 -0.03 -16.55
N THR A 48 -7.28 -0.26 -16.26
CA THR A 48 -7.96 0.19 -15.04
C THR A 48 -7.43 -0.63 -13.86
N ARG A 49 -6.45 -0.08 -13.19
CA ARG A 49 -5.88 -0.69 -11.98
C ARG A 49 -6.99 -0.82 -10.93
N MET A 50 -7.32 -2.03 -10.52
CA MET A 50 -8.28 -2.28 -9.40
C MET A 50 -7.84 -1.57 -8.13
N THR A 51 -6.53 -1.35 -7.97
CA THR A 51 -5.94 -0.60 -6.86
C THR A 51 -6.36 0.86 -6.79
N ASP A 52 -6.94 1.41 -7.85
CA ASP A 52 -7.43 2.79 -7.88
C ASP A 52 -8.91 2.88 -7.45
N ASN A 53 -9.56 1.77 -7.18
CA ASN A 53 -10.94 1.73 -6.70
C ASN A 53 -10.99 1.41 -5.19
N TYR A 54 -10.86 2.45 -4.39
CA TYR A 54 -10.95 2.36 -2.92
C TYR A 54 -12.23 1.68 -2.43
N ALA A 55 -13.38 2.07 -2.97
CA ALA A 55 -14.66 1.54 -2.55
C ALA A 55 -14.77 0.02 -2.78
N LEU A 56 -14.28 -0.44 -3.93
CA LEU A 56 -14.25 -1.87 -4.24
C LEU A 56 -13.30 -2.63 -3.31
N LEU A 57 -12.10 -2.13 -3.09
CA LEU A 57 -11.11 -2.77 -2.21
C LEU A 57 -11.61 -2.83 -0.77
N ASN A 58 -12.22 -1.76 -0.28
CA ASN A 58 -12.80 -1.70 1.06
C ASN A 58 -13.96 -2.68 1.23
N SER A 59 -14.88 -2.76 0.25
CA SER A 59 -15.97 -3.73 0.25
C SER A 59 -15.43 -5.18 0.22
N LEU A 60 -14.48 -5.47 -0.67
CA LEU A 60 -13.87 -6.79 -0.75
C LEU A 60 -13.18 -7.20 0.56
N TYR A 61 -12.48 -6.26 1.21
CA TYR A 61 -11.82 -6.55 2.48
C TYR A 61 -12.82 -6.78 3.62
N ARG A 62 -13.94 -6.03 3.65
CA ARG A 62 -14.97 -6.18 4.69
C ARG A 62 -15.79 -7.44 4.53
N ASP A 63 -16.17 -7.77 3.30
CA ASP A 63 -17.19 -8.77 3.01
C ASP A 63 -16.59 -10.15 2.68
N ASN A 64 -15.28 -10.23 2.40
CA ASN A 64 -14.65 -11.44 1.94
C ASN A 64 -13.51 -11.91 2.87
N TRP A 65 -13.75 -13.00 3.59
CA TRP A 65 -12.78 -13.58 4.50
C TRP A 65 -11.48 -14.05 3.81
N VAL A 66 -11.55 -14.44 2.53
CA VAL A 66 -10.36 -14.83 1.76
C VAL A 66 -9.44 -13.64 1.58
N VAL A 67 -10.00 -12.48 1.21
CA VAL A 67 -9.23 -11.22 1.06
C VAL A 67 -8.62 -10.81 2.40
N GLN A 68 -9.39 -10.91 3.50
CA GLN A 68 -8.87 -10.65 4.84
C GLN A 68 -7.68 -11.54 5.18
N ASN A 69 -7.78 -12.84 4.87
CA ASN A 69 -6.69 -13.79 5.11
C ASN A 69 -5.47 -13.52 4.22
N VAL A 70 -5.67 -13.27 2.93
CA VAL A 70 -4.55 -12.97 2.00
C VAL A 70 -3.80 -11.70 2.43
N VAL A 71 -4.52 -10.69 2.89
CA VAL A 71 -3.92 -9.44 3.37
C VAL A 71 -3.30 -9.64 4.76
N GLY A 72 -4.03 -10.28 5.67
CA GLY A 72 -3.66 -10.34 7.09
C GLY A 72 -2.62 -11.38 7.44
N LEU A 73 -2.71 -12.60 6.90
CA LEU A 73 -1.89 -13.74 7.33
C LEU A 73 -0.38 -13.47 7.18
N VAL A 74 0.02 -12.85 6.08
CA VAL A 74 1.43 -12.50 5.85
C VAL A 74 1.90 -11.46 6.86
N VAL A 75 1.06 -10.46 7.16
CA VAL A 75 1.40 -9.42 8.14
C VAL A 75 1.50 -9.99 9.55
N ASP A 76 0.56 -10.86 9.92
CA ASP A 76 0.57 -11.52 11.23
C ASP A 76 1.81 -12.42 11.38
N ASP A 77 2.23 -13.07 10.29
CA ASP A 77 3.46 -13.88 10.27
C ASP A 77 4.73 -13.02 10.38
N MET A 78 4.79 -11.90 9.65
CA MET A 78 5.91 -10.94 9.73
C MET A 78 6.06 -10.36 11.14
N LEU A 79 4.95 -10.13 11.85
CA LEU A 79 4.95 -9.55 13.18
C LEU A 79 4.92 -10.60 14.31
N ARG A 80 4.98 -11.88 14.01
CA ARG A 80 4.96 -12.97 15.00
C ARG A 80 6.11 -12.82 15.99
N GLU A 81 7.33 -12.64 15.48
CA GLU A 81 8.50 -12.30 16.26
C GLU A 81 8.82 -10.82 16.10
N TRP A 82 8.14 -9.99 16.87
CA TRP A 82 8.18 -8.54 16.75
C TRP A 82 9.60 -7.99 16.56
N TYR A 83 10.34 -7.84 17.62
CA TYR A 83 11.76 -7.50 17.57
C TYR A 83 12.47 -8.07 18.80
N LYS A 84 13.77 -8.24 18.70
CA LYS A 84 14.63 -8.67 19.82
C LYS A 84 15.74 -7.64 19.99
N LEU A 85 15.78 -7.02 21.15
CA LEU A 85 16.90 -6.15 21.50
C LEU A 85 18.10 -7.00 21.88
N LYS A 86 19.24 -6.69 21.26
CA LYS A 86 20.53 -7.31 21.56
C LYS A 86 21.44 -6.27 22.20
N GLY A 87 22.12 -6.63 23.26
CA GLY A 87 23.06 -5.75 23.98
C GLY A 87 22.83 -5.74 25.49
N GLY A 88 23.65 -4.97 26.20
CA GLY A 88 23.59 -4.83 27.66
C GLY A 88 22.49 -3.88 28.15
N VAL A 89 21.27 -4.06 27.66
CA VAL A 89 20.11 -3.26 28.05
C VAL A 89 19.64 -3.73 29.43
N SER A 90 19.44 -2.79 30.38
CA SER A 90 18.98 -3.15 31.72
C SER A 90 17.54 -3.74 31.67
N PRO A 91 17.21 -4.68 32.56
CA PRO A 91 15.86 -5.24 32.61
C PRO A 91 14.77 -4.17 32.83
N GLU A 92 15.05 -3.16 33.63
CA GLU A 92 14.14 -2.04 33.90
C GLU A 92 13.78 -1.26 32.63
N LEU A 93 14.79 -0.99 31.78
CA LEU A 93 14.56 -0.31 30.51
C LEU A 93 13.73 -1.16 29.53
N LEU A 94 13.91 -2.49 29.57
CA LEU A 94 13.10 -3.41 28.76
C LEU A 94 11.63 -3.42 29.24
N GLU A 95 11.39 -3.37 30.54
CA GLU A 95 10.04 -3.28 31.11
C GLU A 95 9.38 -1.95 30.76
N ASP A 96 10.11 -0.85 30.85
CA ASP A 96 9.63 0.47 30.45
C ASP A 96 9.27 0.54 28.98
N LEU A 97 10.13 0.01 28.12
CA LEU A 97 9.86 -0.08 26.69
C LEU A 97 8.59 -0.89 26.41
N ALA A 98 8.47 -2.07 27.03
CA ALA A 98 7.28 -2.91 26.88
C ALA A 98 6.00 -2.24 27.41
N ARG A 99 6.12 -1.41 28.44
CA ARG A 99 5.01 -0.61 28.97
C ARG A 99 4.59 0.46 27.95
N VAL A 100 5.53 1.24 27.44
CA VAL A 100 5.27 2.29 26.44
C VAL A 100 4.67 1.69 25.18
N GLU A 101 5.22 0.58 24.69
CA GLU A 101 4.70 -0.11 23.52
C GLU A 101 3.25 -0.56 23.69
N ARG A 102 2.89 -1.10 24.85
CA ARG A 102 1.50 -1.46 25.16
C ARG A 102 0.58 -0.24 25.24
N GLN A 103 1.04 0.85 25.87
CA GLN A 103 0.26 2.09 26.00
C GLN A 103 -0.01 2.74 24.64
N THR A 104 1.00 2.82 23.79
CA THR A 104 0.92 3.42 22.44
C THR A 104 0.36 2.47 21.40
N ARG A 105 0.20 1.18 21.73
CA ARG A 105 -0.23 0.12 20.80
C ARG A 105 0.61 0.05 19.51
N THR A 106 1.90 0.36 19.61
CA THR A 106 2.81 0.48 18.48
C THR A 106 2.76 -0.74 17.54
N ARG A 107 2.84 -1.97 18.10
CA ARG A 107 2.75 -3.20 17.30
C ARG A 107 1.43 -3.31 16.53
N ALA A 108 0.31 -2.96 17.17
CA ALA A 108 -1.01 -3.00 16.51
C ALA A 108 -1.10 -1.95 15.40
N ARG A 109 -0.53 -0.77 15.60
CA ARG A 109 -0.48 0.28 14.56
C ARG A 109 0.38 -0.14 13.38
N VAL A 110 1.54 -0.73 13.63
CA VAL A 110 2.40 -1.26 12.55
C VAL A 110 1.68 -2.37 11.78
N ASN A 111 0.97 -3.27 12.48
CA ASN A 111 0.13 -4.30 11.83
C ASN A 111 -0.92 -3.66 10.92
N GLU A 112 -1.63 -2.65 11.42
CA GLU A 112 -2.62 -1.89 10.65
C GLU A 112 -2.00 -1.27 9.38
N GLY A 113 -0.88 -0.57 9.52
CA GLY A 113 -0.17 0.05 8.40
C GLY A 113 0.28 -0.95 7.34
N LEU A 114 0.83 -2.08 7.75
CA LEU A 114 1.24 -3.13 6.82
C LEU A 114 0.05 -3.77 6.10
N ARG A 115 -1.09 -3.98 6.79
CA ARG A 115 -2.32 -4.47 6.15
C ARG A 115 -2.84 -3.47 5.14
N TRP A 116 -2.88 -2.19 5.46
CA TRP A 116 -3.33 -1.15 4.54
C TRP A 116 -2.37 -0.96 3.37
N GLY A 117 -1.06 -1.05 3.62
CA GLY A 117 -0.06 -1.06 2.56
C GLY A 117 -0.27 -2.20 1.55
N ARG A 118 -0.62 -3.40 2.04
CA ARG A 118 -0.93 -4.56 1.18
C ARG A 118 -2.27 -4.42 0.47
N LEU A 119 -3.28 -3.87 1.13
CA LEU A 119 -4.63 -3.73 0.58
C LEU A 119 -4.72 -2.61 -0.45
N TYR A 120 -4.14 -1.46 -0.14
CA TYR A 120 -4.29 -0.24 -0.94
C TYR A 120 -3.05 0.10 -1.78
N GLY A 121 -1.97 -0.66 -1.63
CA GLY A 121 -0.72 -0.42 -2.35
C GLY A 121 0.19 0.63 -1.73
N GLY A 122 -0.14 1.14 -0.53
CA GLY A 122 0.68 2.07 0.22
C GLY A 122 0.05 2.46 1.54
N ALA A 123 0.89 2.70 2.54
CA ALA A 123 0.53 3.29 3.83
C ALA A 123 1.71 4.08 4.36
N ALA A 124 1.44 5.10 5.13
CA ALA A 124 2.45 5.90 5.81
C ALA A 124 2.21 5.87 7.34
N GLY A 125 3.29 5.88 8.11
CA GLY A 125 3.23 5.98 9.56
C GLY A 125 3.84 7.29 10.02
N LEU A 126 3.04 8.17 10.61
CA LEU A 126 3.49 9.40 11.23
C LEU A 126 3.85 9.14 12.69
N ILE A 127 5.12 9.37 13.04
CA ILE A 127 5.60 9.25 14.42
C ILE A 127 5.16 10.50 15.19
N LEU A 128 4.45 10.30 16.29
CA LEU A 128 3.95 11.39 17.12
C LEU A 128 4.85 11.59 18.34
N ILE A 129 5.46 12.77 18.44
CA ILE A 129 6.32 13.16 19.55
C ILE A 129 5.73 14.41 20.20
N LYS A 130 5.48 14.35 21.48
CA LYS A 130 4.98 15.48 22.27
C LYS A 130 5.99 16.63 22.27
N GLY A 131 5.52 17.82 21.93
CA GLY A 131 6.33 19.03 21.82
C GLY A 131 6.93 19.26 20.42
N GLN A 132 6.69 18.36 19.47
CA GLN A 132 7.10 18.52 18.06
C GLN A 132 5.91 18.50 17.09
N GLU A 133 4.71 18.71 17.59
CA GLU A 133 3.47 18.65 16.78
C GLU A 133 3.44 19.71 15.68
N GLU A 134 4.06 20.88 15.90
CA GLU A 134 4.14 21.98 14.92
C GLU A 134 5.37 21.88 14.00
N LEU A 135 6.26 20.92 14.26
CA LEU A 135 7.55 20.79 13.55
C LEU A 135 7.57 19.59 12.58
N LEU A 136 6.40 19.10 12.18
CA LEU A 136 6.29 17.94 11.30
C LEU A 136 6.95 18.15 9.92
N ASP A 137 7.11 19.39 9.50
CA ASP A 137 7.75 19.79 8.24
C ASP A 137 9.29 19.74 8.27
N ARG A 138 9.87 19.37 9.41
CA ARG A 138 11.31 19.29 9.62
C ARG A 138 11.75 17.89 9.96
N PRO A 139 13.02 17.53 9.72
CA PRO A 139 13.59 16.28 10.21
C PRO A 139 13.40 16.15 11.70
N LEU A 140 13.12 14.93 12.16
CA LEU A 140 12.96 14.63 13.57
C LEU A 140 14.27 14.88 14.34
N GLU A 141 14.24 15.77 15.30
CA GLU A 141 15.38 16.07 16.17
C GLU A 141 15.44 15.09 17.34
N LEU A 142 16.22 14.01 17.17
CA LEU A 142 16.31 12.94 18.17
C LEU A 142 16.84 13.44 19.53
N ASP A 143 17.77 14.39 19.52
CA ASP A 143 18.40 14.92 20.73
C ASP A 143 17.47 15.78 21.57
N SER A 144 16.40 16.29 20.99
CA SER A 144 15.37 17.10 21.67
C SER A 144 14.23 16.27 22.27
N ILE A 145 14.23 14.96 22.04
CA ILE A 145 13.18 14.07 22.54
C ILE A 145 13.45 13.73 24.02
N TYR A 146 12.59 14.19 24.89
CA TYR A 146 12.67 13.82 26.30
C TYR A 146 12.00 12.47 26.60
N PRO A 147 12.41 11.75 27.66
CA PRO A 147 11.79 10.50 28.05
C PRO A 147 10.28 10.63 28.26
N GLY A 148 9.50 9.76 27.61
CA GLY A 148 8.03 9.80 27.65
C GLY A 148 7.36 10.72 26.63
N ALA A 149 8.12 11.36 25.74
CA ALA A 149 7.56 12.19 24.68
C ALA A 149 6.93 11.39 23.54
N TYR A 150 7.29 10.13 23.35
CA TYR A 150 6.71 9.29 22.32
C TYR A 150 5.24 8.98 22.59
N GLN A 151 4.36 9.36 21.66
CA GLN A 151 2.90 9.20 21.77
C GLN A 151 2.37 8.04 20.91
N GLY A 152 3.19 7.50 20.02
CA GLY A 152 2.80 6.41 19.14
C GLY A 152 2.98 6.72 17.67
N ILE A 153 2.34 5.90 16.84
CA ILE A 153 2.35 6.03 15.38
C ILE A 153 0.91 6.22 14.91
N TYR A 154 0.68 7.25 14.12
CA TYR A 154 -0.58 7.45 13.41
C TYR A 154 -0.43 6.88 11.99
N ILE A 155 -1.32 5.97 11.63
CA ILE A 155 -1.28 5.30 10.32
C ILE A 155 -2.23 6.01 9.37
N LEU A 156 -1.70 6.29 8.18
CA LEU A 156 -2.40 6.87 7.04
C LEU A 156 -2.36 5.86 5.90
N ASP A 157 -3.47 5.55 5.31
CA ASP A 157 -3.51 4.78 4.08
C ASP A 157 -3.26 5.68 2.86
N ARG A 158 -3.05 5.05 1.70
CA ARG A 158 -2.83 5.76 0.43
C ARG A 158 -3.97 6.75 0.09
N TRP A 159 -5.19 6.49 0.54
CA TRP A 159 -6.39 7.25 0.18
C TRP A 159 -6.69 8.40 1.14
N GLN A 160 -5.97 8.50 2.24
CA GLN A 160 -6.07 9.59 3.21
C GLN A 160 -5.25 10.83 2.81
N GLY A 161 -5.03 10.99 1.51
CA GLY A 161 -4.48 12.21 0.97
C GLY A 161 -2.99 12.43 1.21
N VAL A 162 -2.20 11.36 1.40
CA VAL A 162 -0.74 11.47 1.48
C VAL A 162 -0.17 11.64 0.08
N VAL A 163 0.31 12.84 -0.22
CA VAL A 163 0.86 13.21 -1.52
C VAL A 163 2.34 13.52 -1.39
N PRO A 164 3.22 12.86 -2.16
CA PRO A 164 4.65 13.17 -2.18
C PRO A 164 4.91 14.57 -2.72
N GLY A 165 5.83 15.29 -2.10
CA GLY A 165 6.31 16.58 -2.60
C GLY A 165 7.10 16.42 -3.90
N MET A 166 7.17 17.50 -4.68
CA MET A 166 7.95 17.51 -5.92
C MET A 166 9.46 17.70 -5.70
N GLU A 167 9.84 18.17 -4.53
CA GLU A 167 11.24 18.34 -4.17
C GLU A 167 11.81 16.98 -3.74
N LEU A 168 12.83 16.53 -4.49
CA LEU A 168 13.48 15.24 -4.26
C LEU A 168 14.84 15.44 -3.62
N VAL A 169 15.17 14.58 -2.67
CA VAL A 169 16.51 14.43 -2.10
C VAL A 169 17.10 13.10 -2.55
N PHE A 170 18.37 13.09 -2.89
CA PHE A 170 19.04 11.87 -3.31
C PHE A 170 19.78 11.28 -2.10
N GLU A 171 19.17 10.29 -1.47
CA GLU A 171 19.79 9.51 -0.41
C GLU A 171 20.10 8.11 -0.93
N GLY A 172 21.36 7.70 -0.86
CA GLY A 172 21.79 6.38 -1.31
C GLY A 172 21.66 6.10 -2.83
N GLY A 173 21.44 7.16 -3.63
CA GLY A 173 21.34 7.06 -5.10
C GLY A 173 19.92 7.06 -5.64
N ASP A 174 18.91 6.85 -4.80
CA ASP A 174 17.50 6.90 -5.22
C ASP A 174 16.86 8.27 -4.88
N PRO A 175 16.01 8.80 -5.78
CA PRO A 175 15.28 10.04 -5.50
C PRO A 175 14.13 9.75 -4.51
N VAL A 176 14.21 10.38 -3.33
CA VAL A 176 13.17 10.30 -2.29
C VAL A 176 12.52 11.68 -2.14
N PRO A 177 11.18 11.75 -2.01
CA PRO A 177 10.52 13.02 -1.70
C PRO A 177 11.03 13.58 -0.38
N LYS A 178 11.41 14.84 -0.37
CA LYS A 178 11.90 15.54 0.83
C LYS A 178 10.80 15.70 1.88
N TRP A 179 9.56 15.76 1.46
CA TRP A 179 8.40 15.93 2.32
C TRP A 179 7.14 15.35 1.68
N TYR A 180 6.17 15.07 2.51
CA TYR A 180 4.83 14.62 2.11
C TYR A 180 3.79 15.63 2.59
N SER A 181 2.79 15.92 1.76
CA SER A 181 1.62 16.68 2.16
C SER A 181 0.51 15.71 2.58
N ILE A 182 -0.14 16.00 3.70
CA ILE A 182 -1.36 15.33 4.12
C ILE A 182 -2.51 16.28 3.75
N THR A 183 -3.44 15.79 2.92
CA THR A 183 -4.59 16.58 2.46
C THR A 183 -5.88 16.04 3.07
N ASP A 184 -6.85 16.93 3.27
CA ASP A 184 -8.21 16.55 3.66
C ASP A 184 -9.01 16.00 2.46
N ALA A 185 -10.25 15.58 2.70
CA ALA A 185 -11.15 15.09 1.65
C ALA A 185 -11.49 16.15 0.58
N ALA A 186 -11.29 17.43 0.88
CA ALA A 186 -11.50 18.54 -0.03
C ALA A 186 -10.23 18.91 -0.82
N GLY A 187 -9.10 18.24 -0.55
CA GLY A 187 -7.82 18.48 -1.21
C GLY A 187 -6.97 19.60 -0.59
N HIS A 188 -7.38 20.16 0.56
CA HIS A 188 -6.58 21.15 1.25
C HIS A 188 -5.46 20.50 2.05
N THR A 189 -4.26 21.06 1.98
CA THR A 189 -3.13 20.58 2.78
C THR A 189 -3.38 20.88 4.26
N VAL A 190 -3.52 19.83 5.05
CA VAL A 190 -3.71 19.91 6.51
C VAL A 190 -2.37 19.93 7.23
N ALA A 191 -1.43 19.14 6.78
CA ALA A 191 -0.10 19.06 7.34
C ALA A 191 0.94 18.77 6.25
N ARG A 192 2.18 19.16 6.53
CA ARG A 192 3.36 18.77 5.74
C ARG A 192 4.28 17.99 6.66
N VAL A 193 4.82 16.88 6.17
CA VAL A 193 5.68 15.96 6.93
C VAL A 193 6.98 15.76 6.16
N HIS A 194 8.09 15.79 6.88
CA HIS A 194 9.45 15.52 6.35
C HIS A 194 9.72 14.02 6.27
#